data_63f58a3d7e95d5b890aea8118d74ae91
#
_entry.id   63f58a3d7e95d5b890aea8118d74ae91
#
_cell.length_a   1.000
_cell.length_b   1.000
_cell.length_c   1.000
_cell.angle_alpha   90.00
_cell.angle_beta   90.00
_cell.angle_gamma   90.00
#
_symmetry.space_group_name_H-M   'P 1'
#
loop_
_entity.id
_entity.type
_entity.pdbx_description
1 polymer ?
#
loop_
_entity_poly.entity_id
_entity_poly.type
_entity_poly.pdbx_seq_one_letter_code
_entity_poly.pdbx_strand_id
1 'polypeptide(L)'
;RLYRALFPDRGRLYHLGCAWRQFHNFTDVFIDRFVLQEFNEITYISEGMQHLEQALDQGRGGILLMSHMGNWEVAAHLLKRKLTGIRILLYMGIKQKEQIEQIQKESLAKSGIKIVAVDADGGSPMDIIEGIKFIESGGVVSLTGDVVWKKDQRVVPARFLGQEVLLPQAPYLFALLSGAPLFTFF
;
A
#
# COMPACT_ATOMS: atom_id res chain seq x y z
N ARG A 1 14.65 -18.80 5.02
CA ARG A 1 13.82 -19.70 4.19
C ARG A 1 13.53 -19.09 2.83
N LEU A 2 13.14 -17.80 2.75
CA LEU A 2 12.78 -17.09 1.52
C LEU A 2 13.86 -17.22 0.43
N TYR A 3 15.07 -16.75 0.70
CA TYR A 3 16.14 -16.75 -0.31
C TYR A 3 16.60 -18.13 -0.77
N ARG A 4 16.38 -19.17 0.05
CA ARG A 4 16.61 -20.56 -0.38
C ARG A 4 15.55 -21.01 -1.37
N ALA A 5 14.30 -20.59 -1.22
CA ALA A 5 13.24 -20.90 -2.17
C ALA A 5 13.40 -20.14 -3.49
N LEU A 6 13.83 -18.87 -3.43
CA LEU A 6 14.02 -18.03 -4.61
C LEU A 6 15.29 -18.38 -5.40
N PHE A 7 16.33 -18.81 -4.73
CA PHE A 7 17.66 -19.10 -5.30
C PHE A 7 18.17 -20.47 -4.83
N PRO A 8 17.50 -21.57 -5.23
CA PRO A 8 17.83 -22.91 -4.72
C PRO A 8 19.26 -23.35 -5.01
N ASP A 9 19.83 -22.90 -6.16
CA ASP A 9 21.16 -23.25 -6.62
C ASP A 9 22.29 -22.44 -5.98
N ARG A 10 21.96 -21.47 -5.10
CA ARG A 10 22.94 -20.63 -4.42
C ARG A 10 23.26 -21.14 -3.02
N GLY A 11 24.51 -20.94 -2.61
CA GLY A 11 25.01 -21.37 -1.29
C GLY A 11 24.48 -20.52 -0.13
N ARG A 12 24.67 -21.04 1.09
CA ARG A 12 24.23 -20.41 2.34
C ARG A 12 24.73 -18.96 2.51
N LEU A 13 25.99 -18.70 2.15
CA LEU A 13 26.56 -17.34 2.27
C LEU A 13 25.85 -16.33 1.36
N TYR A 14 25.48 -16.74 0.16
CA TYR A 14 24.68 -15.90 -0.73
C TYR A 14 23.32 -15.55 -0.11
N HIS A 15 22.62 -16.54 0.47
CA HIS A 15 21.33 -16.32 1.13
C HIS A 15 21.45 -15.39 2.34
N LEU A 16 22.55 -15.50 3.11
CA LEU A 16 22.82 -14.58 4.23
C LEU A 16 23.11 -13.17 3.73
N GLY A 17 23.87 -13.02 2.65
CA GLY A 17 24.14 -11.73 2.01
C GLY A 17 22.85 -11.06 1.51
N CYS A 18 21.93 -11.83 0.91
CA CYS A 18 20.62 -11.34 0.50
C CYS A 18 19.78 -10.86 1.71
N ALA A 19 19.77 -11.65 2.79
CA ALA A 19 19.06 -11.26 4.02
C ALA A 19 19.65 -9.99 4.63
N TRP A 20 20.98 -9.90 4.71
CA TRP A 20 21.64 -8.70 5.22
C TRP A 20 21.29 -7.46 4.39
N ARG A 21 21.33 -7.57 3.04
CA ARG A 21 20.96 -6.48 2.14
C ARG A 21 19.51 -6.08 2.31
N GLN A 22 18.60 -7.04 2.52
CA GLN A 22 17.19 -6.74 2.79
C GLN A 22 17.02 -5.91 4.06
N PHE A 23 17.69 -6.30 5.16
CA PHE A 23 17.64 -5.52 6.41
C PHE A 23 18.26 -4.14 6.25
N HIS A 24 19.38 -4.04 5.54
CA HIS A 24 20.01 -2.76 5.25
C HIS A 24 19.08 -1.83 4.47
N ASN A 25 18.51 -2.29 3.36
CA ASN A 25 17.59 -1.50 2.56
C ASN A 25 16.32 -1.14 3.34
N PHE A 26 15.87 -1.99 4.27
CA PHE A 26 14.71 -1.69 5.12
C PHE A 26 15.00 -0.51 6.07
N THR A 27 16.25 -0.33 6.49
CA THR A 27 16.66 0.82 7.31
C THR A 27 16.47 2.14 6.55
N ASP A 28 16.72 2.13 5.23
CA ASP A 28 16.58 3.33 4.39
C ASP A 28 15.12 3.85 4.41
N VAL A 29 14.13 2.95 4.51
CA VAL A 29 12.70 3.32 4.63
C VAL A 29 12.44 4.22 5.86
N PHE A 30 13.14 3.98 6.97
CA PHE A 30 13.02 4.83 8.16
C PHE A 30 13.75 6.15 7.97
N ILE A 31 14.92 6.15 7.35
CA ILE A 31 15.69 7.35 7.06
C ILE A 31 14.89 8.28 6.14
N ASP A 32 14.28 7.74 5.10
CA ASP A 32 13.45 8.50 4.15
C ASP A 32 12.30 9.26 4.85
N ARG A 33 11.74 8.68 5.90
CA ARG A 33 10.69 9.35 6.68
C ARG A 33 11.19 10.60 7.38
N PHE A 34 12.39 10.53 7.97
CA PHE A 34 13.00 11.71 8.60
C PHE A 34 13.36 12.75 7.54
N VAL A 35 13.94 12.32 6.43
CA VAL A 35 14.28 13.20 5.30
C VAL A 35 13.03 13.92 4.78
N LEU A 36 11.90 13.20 4.63
CA LEU A 36 10.65 13.81 4.16
C LEU A 36 10.10 14.87 5.13
N GLN A 37 10.31 14.69 6.43
CA GLN A 37 9.85 15.64 7.45
C GLN A 37 10.73 16.88 7.52
N GLU A 38 12.04 16.75 7.34
CA GLU A 38 13.02 17.83 7.45
C GLU A 38 13.22 18.59 6.14
N PHE A 39 13.14 17.90 5.00
CA PHE A 39 13.43 18.49 3.69
C PHE A 39 12.17 18.57 2.83
N ASN A 40 11.81 19.80 2.46
CA ASN A 40 10.63 20.03 1.62
C ASN A 40 10.84 19.70 0.13
N GLU A 41 12.07 19.56 -0.32
CA GLU A 41 12.40 19.30 -1.72
C GLU A 41 12.94 17.88 -1.89
N ILE A 42 12.08 16.99 -2.41
CA ILE A 42 12.46 15.64 -2.84
C ILE A 42 12.28 15.55 -4.34
N THR A 43 13.36 15.25 -5.04
CA THR A 43 13.30 14.94 -6.47
C THR A 43 12.90 13.49 -6.64
N TYR A 44 11.88 13.22 -7.44
CA TYR A 44 11.42 11.89 -7.75
C TYR A 44 11.01 11.77 -9.23
N ILE A 45 11.09 10.57 -9.76
CA ILE A 45 10.62 10.22 -11.10
C ILE A 45 9.37 9.35 -10.93
N SER A 46 8.31 9.68 -11.65
CA SER A 46 7.09 8.88 -11.65
C SER A 46 6.71 8.50 -13.08
N GLU A 47 6.36 7.23 -13.27
CA GLU A 47 5.83 6.71 -14.52
C GLU A 47 4.38 6.26 -14.32
N GLY A 48 3.54 6.37 -15.35
CA GLY A 48 2.14 5.94 -15.30
C GLY A 48 1.19 6.85 -14.51
N MET A 49 1.66 7.94 -13.90
CA MET A 49 0.85 8.86 -13.13
C MET A 49 -0.34 9.43 -13.91
N GLN A 50 -0.16 9.63 -15.21
CA GLN A 50 -1.20 10.15 -16.12
C GLN A 50 -2.49 9.31 -16.12
N HIS A 51 -2.42 8.02 -15.82
CA HIS A 51 -3.61 7.16 -15.75
C HIS A 51 -4.49 7.52 -14.56
N LEU A 52 -3.87 7.81 -13.41
CA LEU A 52 -4.58 8.27 -12.22
C LEU A 52 -5.13 9.69 -12.41
N GLU A 53 -4.31 10.60 -12.94
CA GLU A 53 -4.71 11.98 -13.25
C GLU A 53 -5.95 11.99 -14.16
N GLN A 54 -5.95 11.23 -15.24
CA GLN A 54 -7.08 11.13 -16.16
C GLN A 54 -8.36 10.63 -15.49
N ALA A 55 -8.26 9.65 -14.58
CA ALA A 55 -9.43 9.15 -13.86
C ALA A 55 -10.00 10.20 -12.90
N LEU A 56 -9.13 10.95 -12.23
CA LEU A 56 -9.52 12.04 -11.33
C LEU A 56 -10.17 13.21 -12.08
N ASP A 57 -9.62 13.61 -13.22
CA ASP A 57 -10.16 14.67 -14.07
C ASP A 57 -11.56 14.31 -14.60
N GLN A 58 -11.83 13.02 -14.79
CA GLN A 58 -13.15 12.52 -15.16
C GLN A 58 -14.11 12.39 -13.97
N GLY A 59 -13.68 12.73 -12.75
CA GLY A 59 -14.48 12.59 -11.53
C GLY A 59 -14.74 11.15 -11.10
N ARG A 60 -14.03 10.16 -11.67
CA ARG A 60 -14.29 8.74 -11.46
C ARG A 60 -13.74 8.19 -10.15
N GLY A 61 -12.80 8.89 -9.51
CA GLY A 61 -12.04 8.35 -8.41
C GLY A 61 -11.23 7.10 -8.81
N GLY A 62 -10.85 6.28 -7.84
CA GLY A 62 -10.12 5.05 -8.14
C GLY A 62 -9.67 4.27 -6.92
N ILE A 63 -9.11 3.09 -7.19
CA ILE A 63 -8.50 2.23 -6.17
C ILE A 63 -7.00 2.18 -6.46
N LEU A 64 -6.21 2.48 -5.45
CA LEU A 64 -4.76 2.37 -5.48
C LEU A 64 -4.33 1.11 -4.71
N LEU A 65 -3.99 0.06 -5.43
CA LEU A 65 -3.51 -1.19 -4.87
C LEU A 65 -2.01 -1.10 -4.62
N MET A 66 -1.63 -1.18 -3.35
CA MET A 66 -0.25 -1.11 -2.91
C MET A 66 0.28 -2.49 -2.47
N SER A 67 1.58 -2.62 -2.46
CA SER A 67 2.31 -3.70 -1.80
C SER A 67 3.25 -3.13 -0.72
N HIS A 68 3.75 -3.99 0.17
CA HIS A 68 4.79 -3.61 1.13
C HIS A 68 6.19 -3.57 0.47
N MET A 69 6.25 -3.02 -0.75
CA MET A 69 7.48 -2.83 -1.50
C MET A 69 7.80 -1.33 -1.57
N GLY A 70 9.03 -0.96 -1.25
CA GLY A 70 9.44 0.44 -1.17
C GLY A 70 8.88 1.19 0.04
N ASN A 71 8.79 2.50 -0.07
CA ASN A 71 8.30 3.40 0.98
C ASN A 71 6.96 4.03 0.58
N TRP A 72 5.87 3.29 0.77
CA TRP A 72 4.51 3.72 0.42
C TRP A 72 4.07 5.00 1.18
N GLU A 73 4.61 5.25 2.37
CA GLU A 73 4.29 6.46 3.15
C GLU A 73 4.85 7.72 2.47
N VAL A 74 6.13 7.68 2.10
CA VAL A 74 6.75 8.76 1.32
C VAL A 74 5.99 8.96 0.00
N ALA A 75 5.64 7.88 -0.67
CA ALA A 75 4.89 7.95 -1.92
C ALA A 75 3.50 8.58 -1.76
N ALA A 76 2.78 8.28 -0.68
CA ALA A 76 1.49 8.90 -0.39
C ALA A 76 1.61 10.42 -0.18
N HIS A 77 2.66 10.86 0.52
CA HIS A 77 2.95 12.29 0.69
C HIS A 77 3.29 12.97 -0.64
N LEU A 78 4.15 12.34 -1.46
CA LEU A 78 4.53 12.86 -2.78
C LEU A 78 3.32 12.94 -3.72
N LEU A 79 2.45 11.91 -3.72
CA LEU A 79 1.23 11.90 -4.50
C LEU A 79 0.33 13.09 -4.12
N LYS A 80 0.13 13.36 -2.84
CA LYS A 80 -0.65 14.49 -2.36
C LYS A 80 -0.05 15.85 -2.74
N ARG A 81 1.27 15.95 -2.72
CA ARG A 81 1.97 17.19 -3.14
C ARG A 81 1.83 17.44 -4.63
N LYS A 82 1.87 16.38 -5.45
CA LYS A 82 1.76 16.49 -6.91
C LYS A 82 0.32 16.75 -7.35
N LEU A 83 -0.64 16.02 -6.79
CA LEU A 83 -2.05 16.11 -7.13
C LEU A 83 -2.78 16.96 -6.08
N THR A 84 -2.75 18.27 -6.27
CA THR A 84 -3.41 19.22 -5.36
C THR A 84 -4.92 18.91 -5.32
N GLY A 85 -5.46 18.77 -4.11
CA GLY A 85 -6.88 18.46 -3.92
C GLY A 85 -7.24 16.98 -3.99
N ILE A 86 -6.31 16.06 -4.27
CA ILE A 86 -6.59 14.63 -4.19
C ILE A 86 -7.06 14.25 -2.78
N ARG A 87 -8.18 13.54 -2.73
CA ARG A 87 -8.71 12.97 -1.49
C ARG A 87 -8.34 11.50 -1.43
N ILE A 88 -7.66 11.10 -0.36
CA ILE A 88 -7.19 9.72 -0.17
C ILE A 88 -7.84 9.13 1.08
N LEU A 89 -8.41 7.95 0.95
CA LEU A 89 -8.88 7.10 2.03
C LEU A 89 -7.97 5.86 2.08
N LEU A 90 -7.23 5.69 3.16
CA LEU A 90 -6.33 4.57 3.35
C LEU A 90 -6.93 3.54 4.29
N TYR A 91 -7.09 2.30 3.83
CA TYR A 91 -7.41 1.17 4.67
C TYR A 91 -6.14 0.61 5.30
N MET A 92 -6.09 0.61 6.61
CA MET A 92 -4.91 0.22 7.38
C MET A 92 -5.28 -0.79 8.46
N GLY A 93 -4.60 -1.93 8.49
CA GLY A 93 -4.75 -2.90 9.58
C GLY A 93 -4.28 -2.32 10.91
N ILE A 94 -5.03 -2.54 11.99
CA ILE A 94 -4.62 -2.14 13.34
C ILE A 94 -3.95 -3.32 14.02
N LYS A 95 -2.69 -3.17 14.37
CA LYS A 95 -2.04 -3.96 15.41
C LYS A 95 -2.00 -3.13 16.68
N GLN A 96 -2.70 -3.57 17.71
CA GLN A 96 -2.97 -2.79 18.94
C GLN A 96 -1.76 -2.36 19.78
N LYS A 97 -0.51 -2.63 19.39
CA LYS A 97 0.65 -2.47 20.28
C LYS A 97 1.89 -1.78 19.70
N GLU A 98 1.85 -1.25 18.49
CA GLU A 98 3.06 -0.68 17.90
C GLU A 98 3.02 0.87 17.89
N GLN A 99 3.86 1.49 18.72
CA GLN A 99 4.06 2.96 18.78
C GLN A 99 4.42 3.55 17.41
N ILE A 100 5.11 2.79 16.57
CA ILE A 100 5.51 3.19 15.21
C ILE A 100 4.27 3.39 14.33
N GLU A 101 3.26 2.51 14.42
CA GLU A 101 2.02 2.64 13.65
C GLU A 101 1.22 3.90 14.06
N GLN A 102 1.28 4.28 15.32
CA GLN A 102 0.61 5.50 15.79
C GLN A 102 1.25 6.76 15.22
N ILE A 103 2.58 6.83 15.20
CA ILE A 103 3.33 7.94 14.59
C ILE A 103 3.02 8.04 13.09
N GLN A 104 2.94 6.91 12.39
CA GLN A 104 2.56 6.88 10.97
C GLN A 104 1.15 7.41 10.72
N LYS A 105 0.18 6.96 11.53
CA LYS A 105 -1.21 7.42 11.43
C LYS A 105 -1.32 8.92 11.65
N GLU A 106 -0.62 9.44 12.64
CA GLU A 106 -0.60 10.89 12.92
C GLU A 106 0.02 11.70 11.77
N SER A 107 1.12 11.22 11.19
CA SER A 107 1.78 11.86 10.04
C SER A 107 0.84 11.91 8.82
N LEU A 108 0.21 10.78 8.49
CA LEU A 108 -0.73 10.70 7.37
C LEU A 108 -1.98 11.54 7.59
N ALA A 109 -2.53 11.52 8.81
CA ALA A 109 -3.70 12.33 9.15
C ALA A 109 -3.39 13.84 9.07
N LYS A 110 -2.21 14.29 9.54
CA LYS A 110 -1.74 15.68 9.39
C LYS A 110 -1.63 16.08 7.92
N SER A 111 -1.30 15.13 7.04
CA SER A 111 -1.29 15.35 5.59
C SER A 111 -2.69 15.34 4.96
N GLY A 112 -3.76 15.21 5.77
CA GLY A 112 -5.15 15.18 5.28
C GLY A 112 -5.52 13.89 4.54
N ILE A 113 -4.84 12.78 4.84
CA ILE A 113 -5.22 11.44 4.39
C ILE A 113 -6.19 10.87 5.41
N LYS A 114 -7.38 10.49 4.96
CA LYS A 114 -8.37 9.82 5.81
C LYS A 114 -7.96 8.37 6.00
N ILE A 115 -7.95 7.90 7.25
CA ILE A 115 -7.58 6.52 7.58
C ILE A 115 -8.82 5.78 8.06
N VAL A 116 -9.13 4.65 7.43
CA VAL A 116 -10.08 3.66 7.94
C VAL A 116 -9.26 2.54 8.58
N ALA A 117 -9.39 2.45 9.88
CA ALA A 117 -8.75 1.43 10.66
C ALA A 117 -9.54 0.12 10.53
N VAL A 118 -8.92 -0.91 9.98
CA VAL A 118 -9.53 -2.23 9.83
C VAL A 118 -9.00 -3.12 10.95
N ASP A 119 -9.89 -3.55 11.83
CA ASP A 119 -9.53 -4.45 12.92
C ASP A 119 -9.02 -5.80 12.42
N ALA A 120 -8.25 -6.48 13.29
CA ALA A 120 -7.80 -7.85 13.02
C ALA A 120 -8.96 -8.80 12.72
N ASP A 121 -10.20 -8.46 13.08
CA ASP A 121 -11.42 -9.24 12.77
C ASP A 121 -11.98 -9.04 11.35
N GLY A 122 -11.31 -8.24 10.53
CA GLY A 122 -11.71 -7.86 9.17
C GLY A 122 -12.61 -6.63 9.20
N GLY A 123 -12.53 -5.80 8.16
CA GLY A 123 -13.38 -4.64 8.02
C GLY A 123 -14.87 -5.00 8.07
N SER A 124 -15.67 -4.09 8.59
CA SER A 124 -17.12 -4.26 8.58
C SER A 124 -17.67 -4.04 7.15
N PRO A 125 -18.82 -4.59 6.80
CA PRO A 125 -19.49 -4.24 5.54
C PRO A 125 -19.68 -2.73 5.36
N MET A 126 -19.79 -1.99 6.46
CA MET A 126 -19.90 -0.53 6.46
C MET A 126 -18.63 0.15 5.95
N ASP A 127 -17.46 -0.41 6.24
CA ASP A 127 -16.17 0.13 5.75
C ASP A 127 -16.11 0.02 4.22
N ILE A 128 -16.61 -1.08 3.65
CA ILE A 128 -16.70 -1.25 2.19
C ILE A 128 -17.64 -0.21 1.58
N ILE A 129 -18.80 0.01 2.18
CA ILE A 129 -19.77 1.01 1.73
C ILE A 129 -19.18 2.42 1.81
N GLU A 130 -18.46 2.72 2.89
CA GLU A 130 -17.77 4.01 3.05
C GLU A 130 -16.76 4.23 1.92
N GLY A 131 -15.94 3.24 1.61
CA GLY A 131 -14.97 3.32 0.53
C GLY A 131 -15.61 3.48 -0.85
N ILE A 132 -16.70 2.75 -1.14
CA ILE A 132 -17.43 2.88 -2.40
C ILE A 132 -17.96 4.31 -2.55
N LYS A 133 -18.66 4.84 -1.54
CA LYS A 133 -19.16 6.22 -1.54
C LYS A 133 -18.05 7.25 -1.70
N PHE A 134 -16.88 6.97 -1.10
CA PHE A 134 -15.74 7.86 -1.23
C PHE A 134 -15.20 7.89 -2.68
N ILE A 135 -15.14 6.75 -3.35
CA ILE A 135 -14.76 6.66 -4.77
C ILE A 135 -15.81 7.36 -5.65
N GLU A 136 -17.10 7.09 -5.45
CA GLU A 136 -18.20 7.73 -6.19
C GLU A 136 -18.17 9.25 -6.09
N SER A 137 -17.65 9.78 -4.97
CA SER A 137 -17.41 11.22 -4.80
C SER A 137 -16.12 11.72 -5.45
N GLY A 138 -15.42 10.91 -6.26
CA GLY A 138 -14.16 11.25 -6.94
C GLY A 138 -12.92 11.09 -6.06
N GLY A 139 -12.99 10.37 -4.94
CA GLY A 139 -11.86 10.09 -4.07
C GLY A 139 -11.06 8.86 -4.50
N VAL A 140 -9.85 8.70 -3.97
CA VAL A 140 -8.99 7.54 -4.17
C VAL A 140 -8.94 6.71 -2.89
N VAL A 141 -9.28 5.44 -3.01
CA VAL A 141 -9.16 4.46 -1.93
C VAL A 141 -7.86 3.70 -2.08
N SER A 142 -7.06 3.64 -1.03
CA SER A 142 -5.80 2.91 -1.02
C SER A 142 -5.89 1.65 -0.15
N LEU A 143 -5.48 0.51 -0.74
CA LEU A 143 -5.54 -0.82 -0.14
C LEU A 143 -4.21 -1.55 -0.35
N THR A 144 -3.81 -2.38 0.62
CA THR A 144 -2.71 -3.34 0.42
C THR A 144 -3.24 -4.67 -0.09
N GLY A 145 -2.54 -5.27 -1.06
CA GLY A 145 -2.99 -6.49 -1.73
C GLY A 145 -2.03 -7.68 -1.64
N ASP A 146 -1.00 -7.60 -0.81
CA ASP A 146 0.10 -8.56 -0.77
C ASP A 146 0.20 -9.35 0.56
N VAL A 147 -0.58 -9.01 1.58
CA VAL A 147 -0.54 -9.66 2.89
C VAL A 147 -1.87 -10.29 3.24
N VAL A 148 -1.84 -11.58 3.58
CA VAL A 148 -2.95 -12.32 4.18
C VAL A 148 -2.85 -12.19 5.70
N TRP A 149 -3.80 -11.51 6.32
CA TRP A 149 -3.79 -11.19 7.75
C TRP A 149 -4.36 -12.30 8.63
N LYS A 150 -5.29 -13.11 8.07
CA LYS A 150 -6.01 -14.16 8.80
C LYS A 150 -5.96 -15.49 8.09
N LYS A 151 -6.04 -16.57 8.87
CA LYS A 151 -6.06 -17.93 8.33
C LYS A 151 -7.33 -18.25 7.53
N ASP A 152 -8.45 -17.66 7.88
CA ASP A 152 -9.77 -17.83 7.25
C ASP A 152 -10.08 -16.74 6.20
N GLN A 153 -9.12 -15.86 5.94
CA GLN A 153 -9.27 -14.82 4.92
C GLN A 153 -9.41 -15.46 3.52
N ARG A 154 -10.37 -14.98 2.75
CA ARG A 154 -10.52 -15.41 1.36
C ARG A 154 -9.31 -14.98 0.54
N VAL A 155 -8.73 -15.95 -0.15
CA VAL A 155 -7.50 -15.77 -0.92
C VAL A 155 -7.67 -16.30 -2.34
N VAL A 156 -6.83 -15.81 -3.25
CA VAL A 156 -6.69 -16.32 -4.61
C VAL A 156 -5.26 -16.80 -4.81
N PRO A 157 -5.06 -17.95 -5.46
CA PRO A 157 -3.74 -18.43 -5.80
C PRO A 157 -3.18 -17.57 -6.94
N ALA A 158 -1.89 -17.24 -6.83
CA ALA A 158 -1.15 -16.51 -7.84
C ALA A 158 0.27 -17.08 -7.97
N ARG A 159 0.94 -16.79 -9.07
CA ARG A 159 2.33 -17.17 -9.28
C ARG A 159 3.22 -15.94 -9.14
N PHE A 160 4.14 -15.97 -8.18
CA PHE A 160 5.07 -14.87 -7.94
C PHE A 160 6.49 -15.43 -7.79
N LEU A 161 7.43 -14.93 -8.59
CA LEU A 161 8.84 -15.38 -8.62
C LEU A 161 8.98 -16.90 -8.77
N GLY A 162 8.14 -17.52 -9.60
CA GLY A 162 8.15 -18.97 -9.83
C GLY A 162 7.52 -19.82 -8.72
N GLN A 163 7.04 -19.20 -7.64
CA GLN A 163 6.39 -19.87 -6.51
C GLN A 163 4.88 -19.60 -6.54
N GLU A 164 4.10 -20.57 -6.04
CA GLU A 164 2.69 -20.35 -5.79
C GLU A 164 2.54 -19.56 -4.49
N VAL A 165 1.75 -18.51 -4.54
CA VAL A 165 1.45 -17.61 -3.41
C VAL A 165 -0.05 -17.42 -3.29
N LEU A 166 -0.51 -17.07 -2.10
CA LEU A 166 -1.90 -16.74 -1.83
C LEU A 166 -2.00 -15.23 -1.59
N LEU A 167 -2.81 -14.56 -2.40
CA LEU A 167 -3.09 -13.14 -2.27
C LEU A 167 -4.49 -12.92 -1.70
N PRO A 168 -4.74 -11.83 -0.94
CA PRO A 168 -6.07 -11.52 -0.43
C PRO A 168 -7.04 -11.20 -1.58
N GLN A 169 -8.25 -11.76 -1.52
CA GLN A 169 -9.29 -11.54 -2.52
C GLN A 169 -9.96 -10.16 -2.39
N ALA A 170 -9.97 -9.60 -1.19
CA ALA A 170 -10.76 -8.41 -0.86
C ALA A 170 -10.51 -7.19 -1.77
N PRO A 171 -9.25 -6.80 -2.14
CA PRO A 171 -9.04 -5.65 -3.01
C PRO A 171 -9.68 -5.80 -4.38
N TYR A 172 -9.66 -7.00 -4.94
CA TYR A 172 -10.24 -7.29 -6.26
C TYR A 172 -11.77 -7.29 -6.22
N LEU A 173 -12.36 -7.86 -5.15
CA LEU A 173 -13.80 -7.78 -4.92
C LEU A 173 -14.26 -6.34 -4.74
N PHE A 174 -13.50 -5.54 -4.02
CA PHE A 174 -13.79 -4.12 -3.84
C PHE A 174 -13.81 -3.38 -5.18
N ALA A 175 -12.83 -3.65 -6.07
CA ALA A 175 -12.80 -3.09 -7.41
C ALA A 175 -14.01 -3.51 -8.26
N LEU A 176 -14.38 -4.79 -8.20
CA LEU A 176 -15.55 -5.30 -8.92
C LEU A 176 -16.86 -4.69 -8.42
N LEU A 177 -17.03 -4.55 -7.11
CA LEU A 177 -18.26 -3.99 -6.51
C LEU A 177 -18.39 -2.49 -6.75
N SER A 178 -17.28 -1.74 -6.71
CA SER A 178 -17.29 -0.30 -6.96
C SER A 178 -17.32 0.07 -8.44
N GLY A 179 -16.93 -0.84 -9.35
CA GLY A 179 -16.73 -0.54 -10.76
C GLY A 179 -15.63 0.47 -11.04
N ALA A 180 -14.82 0.79 -10.03
CA ALA A 180 -13.78 1.80 -10.11
C ALA A 180 -12.51 1.27 -10.80
N PRO A 181 -11.74 2.14 -11.46
CA PRO A 181 -10.45 1.76 -12.01
C PRO A 181 -9.48 1.37 -10.89
N LEU A 182 -8.75 0.27 -11.13
CA LEU A 182 -7.74 -0.26 -10.21
C LEU A 182 -6.34 0.08 -10.75
N PHE A 183 -5.59 0.84 -9.99
CA PHE A 183 -4.21 1.19 -10.27
C PHE A 183 -3.28 0.42 -9.33
N THR A 184 -2.21 -0.14 -9.88
CA THR A 184 -1.14 -0.73 -9.06
C THR A 184 -0.05 0.31 -8.83
N PHE A 185 0.53 0.26 -7.63
CA PHE A 185 1.57 1.20 -7.21
C PHE A 185 2.75 0.43 -6.59
N PHE A 186 3.97 0.72 -7.06
CA PHE A 186 5.23 0.09 -6.62
C PHE A 186 6.27 1.14 -6.25
#